data_4106699ed0adeb9ec8dbfce992d7d0c4
#
_entry.id   4106699ed0adeb9ec8dbfce992d7d0c4
#
_cell.length_a   1.000
_cell.length_b   1.000
_cell.length_c   1.000
_cell.angle_alpha   90.00
_cell.angle_beta   90.00
_cell.angle_gamma   90.00
#
_symmetry.space_group_name_H-M   'P 1'
#
loop_
_entity.id
_entity.type
_entity.pdbx_description
1 polymer ?
#
loop_
_entity_poly.entity_id
_entity_poly.type
_entity_poly.pdbx_seq_one_letter_code
_entity_poly.pdbx_strand_id
1 'polypeptide(L)'
;MYRHSRLFYGLCMFLVLAFSFFTVSCAKEKTGNLERIPLFSIKYGNFEDQLDLFQLASPYVRPDSQLFMDDGIFYLSNSGAGKILKLTSFGDLLALYYNPEKNPRPTFIDADQADKIMTRLAVPYPLNHPTYLAVTPNKHLFAVDTVNEERIEYDQTANLVLRDTVVHFNEAGDFVDTVGQEGVSGTPFPPIEGLYADAQNGIIVVCRTEIGMRVYWYDNTGSLLYKIPIAFNGLPSPYTNEVKLFSSLDKAVPDFTSKKLYIKVDYYREDIDADINVSAGISYDKSCLYIFNIETRQYERAIDIAPYEDTEDTNADSRPVKKIYGLLGITANNWCLLTTPRSDGYILELIDLHSNKIYTRTLAVSADELVYNAFHLSSDGILSALLAGDKQASIVWWKTNAITGVSKNE
;
A
#
# COMPACT_ATOMS: atom_id res chain seq x y z
N MET A 1 26.45 -28.89 -64.27
CA MET A 1 26.53 -29.04 -62.81
C MET A 1 26.77 -27.75 -62.02
N TYR A 2 26.70 -26.58 -62.70
CA TYR A 2 26.99 -25.24 -62.04
C TYR A 2 25.78 -24.35 -61.85
N ARG A 3 24.56 -24.79 -62.16
CA ARG A 3 23.36 -23.94 -62.10
C ARG A 3 22.56 -24.08 -60.81
N HIS A 4 22.73 -25.17 -60.03
CA HIS A 4 22.03 -25.42 -58.79
C HIS A 4 22.71 -24.78 -57.57
N SER A 5 24.01 -24.50 -57.60
CA SER A 5 24.76 -23.93 -56.48
C SER A 5 24.41 -22.46 -56.24
N ARG A 6 24.14 -21.67 -57.25
CA ARG A 6 23.78 -20.24 -57.14
C ARG A 6 22.37 -20.00 -56.56
N LEU A 7 21.43 -20.91 -56.81
CA LEU A 7 20.08 -20.84 -56.23
C LEU A 7 20.11 -21.17 -54.74
N PHE A 8 20.97 -22.10 -54.33
CA PHE A 8 21.10 -22.49 -52.93
C PHE A 8 21.74 -21.39 -52.08
N TYR A 9 22.76 -20.69 -52.58
CA TYR A 9 23.38 -19.55 -51.90
C TYR A 9 22.45 -18.33 -51.84
N GLY A 10 21.65 -18.09 -52.88
CA GLY A 10 20.64 -17.03 -52.88
C GLY A 10 19.52 -17.27 -51.84
N LEU A 11 19.07 -18.52 -51.69
CA LEU A 11 18.03 -18.90 -50.74
C LEU A 11 18.54 -18.85 -49.29
N CYS A 12 19.78 -19.29 -49.02
CA CYS A 12 20.42 -19.19 -47.72
C CYS A 12 20.68 -17.73 -47.30
N MET A 13 21.09 -16.87 -48.25
CA MET A 13 21.32 -15.45 -47.98
C MET A 13 20.01 -14.70 -47.71
N PHE A 14 18.91 -15.10 -48.36
CA PHE A 14 17.58 -14.53 -48.11
C PHE A 14 17.01 -14.99 -46.76
N LEU A 15 17.27 -16.23 -46.33
CA LEU A 15 16.89 -16.77 -45.03
C LEU A 15 17.68 -16.13 -43.90
N VAL A 16 18.97 -15.83 -44.08
CA VAL A 16 19.79 -15.12 -43.07
C VAL A 16 19.38 -13.65 -42.96
N LEU A 17 19.02 -12.99 -44.08
CA LEU A 17 18.48 -11.62 -44.07
C LEU A 17 17.07 -11.55 -43.47
N ALA A 18 16.23 -12.56 -43.62
CA ALA A 18 14.90 -12.62 -42.99
C ALA A 18 14.98 -12.89 -41.47
N PHE A 19 16.04 -13.58 -41.00
CA PHE A 19 16.22 -13.84 -39.57
C PHE A 19 16.80 -12.64 -38.79
N SER A 20 17.43 -11.68 -39.48
CA SER A 20 17.98 -10.46 -38.85
C SER A 20 16.93 -9.36 -38.63
N PHE A 21 15.67 -9.52 -39.05
CA PHE A 21 14.60 -8.54 -38.81
C PHE A 21 13.70 -8.86 -37.60
N PHE A 22 13.95 -9.96 -36.86
CA PHE A 22 13.29 -10.25 -35.59
C PHE A 22 14.13 -9.86 -34.39
N THR A 23 14.86 -8.75 -34.45
CA THR A 23 15.19 -8.04 -33.22
C THR A 23 13.91 -7.35 -32.81
N VAL A 24 13.14 -8.04 -31.97
CA VAL A 24 12.12 -7.40 -31.16
C VAL A 24 12.86 -6.37 -30.30
N SER A 25 12.92 -5.15 -30.81
CA SER A 25 13.21 -3.98 -29.98
C SER A 25 12.15 -3.96 -28.91
N CYS A 26 12.51 -4.31 -27.68
CA CYS A 26 11.76 -3.86 -26.50
C CYS A 26 11.83 -2.34 -26.54
N ALA A 27 10.92 -1.71 -27.28
CA ALA A 27 10.69 -0.29 -27.18
C ALA A 27 10.22 -0.06 -25.75
N LYS A 28 11.10 0.48 -24.91
CA LYS A 28 10.75 1.03 -23.60
C LYS A 28 9.60 2.00 -23.89
N GLU A 29 8.39 1.64 -23.48
CA GLU A 29 7.23 2.48 -23.72
C GLU A 29 7.52 3.84 -23.08
N LYS A 30 7.35 4.92 -23.83
CA LYS A 30 7.65 6.27 -23.32
C LYS A 30 6.87 6.47 -22.03
N THR A 31 7.55 6.89 -20.98
CA THR A 31 6.94 7.27 -19.70
C THR A 31 5.82 8.29 -19.99
N GLY A 32 4.58 7.90 -19.75
CA GLY A 32 3.41 8.75 -19.96
C GLY A 32 2.99 9.38 -18.64
N ASN A 33 2.42 10.58 -18.69
CA ASN A 33 1.82 11.20 -17.52
C ASN A 33 0.42 10.61 -17.29
N LEU A 34 0.10 10.29 -16.05
CA LEU A 34 -1.28 10.02 -15.63
C LEU A 34 -1.97 11.34 -15.30
N GLU A 35 -3.19 11.47 -15.80
CA GLU A 35 -4.02 12.61 -15.47
C GLU A 35 -4.39 12.57 -13.98
N ARG A 36 -4.06 13.64 -13.28
CA ARG A 36 -4.46 13.88 -11.90
C ARG A 36 -5.84 14.53 -11.88
N ILE A 37 -6.76 13.95 -11.15
CA ILE A 37 -8.12 14.49 -10.97
C ILE A 37 -8.24 14.97 -9.52
N PRO A 38 -8.27 16.29 -9.26
CA PRO A 38 -8.57 16.83 -7.95
C PRO A 38 -10.05 16.61 -7.63
N LEU A 39 -10.36 16.15 -6.42
CA LEU A 39 -11.72 15.89 -6.00
C LEU A 39 -12.23 16.97 -5.06
N PHE A 40 -11.63 17.08 -3.88
CA PHE A 40 -11.99 18.06 -2.87
C PHE A 40 -10.81 18.38 -1.95
N SER A 41 -10.96 19.43 -1.16
CA SER A 41 -9.97 19.83 -0.17
C SER A 41 -10.59 19.87 1.23
N ILE A 42 -9.77 19.56 2.24
CA ILE A 42 -10.16 19.53 3.64
C ILE A 42 -9.29 20.53 4.39
N LYS A 43 -9.93 21.42 5.17
CA LYS A 43 -9.23 22.39 5.99
C LYS A 43 -8.61 21.73 7.21
N TYR A 44 -7.55 22.34 7.72
CA TYR A 44 -6.98 21.91 9.00
C TYR A 44 -7.78 22.48 10.16
N GLY A 45 -7.92 21.67 11.20
CA GLY A 45 -8.64 22.00 12.41
C GLY A 45 -9.32 20.80 13.03
N ASN A 46 -10.10 21.07 14.09
CA ASN A 46 -10.67 20.03 14.93
C ASN A 46 -12.20 19.85 14.79
N PHE A 47 -12.86 20.61 13.90
CA PHE A 47 -14.29 20.45 13.64
C PHE A 47 -14.58 19.14 12.85
N GLU A 48 -15.85 18.80 12.73
CA GLU A 48 -16.35 17.54 12.17
C GLU A 48 -15.89 17.25 10.75
N ASP A 49 -15.65 18.31 9.94
CA ASP A 49 -15.24 18.24 8.53
C ASP A 49 -13.77 18.66 8.29
N GLN A 50 -12.98 18.72 9.37
CA GLN A 50 -11.58 19.16 9.33
C GLN A 50 -10.62 18.05 9.73
N LEU A 51 -9.35 18.20 9.35
CA LEU A 51 -8.26 17.30 9.74
C LEU A 51 -7.28 17.99 10.68
N ASP A 52 -6.98 17.37 11.80
CA ASP A 52 -5.88 17.75 12.68
C ASP A 52 -4.66 16.87 12.36
N LEU A 53 -3.90 17.25 11.33
CA LEU A 53 -2.71 16.51 10.90
C LEU A 53 -1.44 16.94 11.64
N PHE A 54 -1.37 18.21 12.03
CA PHE A 54 -0.16 18.81 12.58
C PHE A 54 -0.44 19.25 14.02
N GLN A 55 -0.15 18.36 14.96
CA GLN A 55 -0.26 18.69 16.39
C GLN A 55 0.79 19.73 16.75
N LEU A 56 0.38 21.00 16.79
CA LEU A 56 1.23 22.13 17.19
C LEU A 56 1.84 21.96 18.59
N ALA A 57 1.20 21.18 19.46
CA ALA A 57 1.66 20.90 20.81
C ALA A 57 2.78 19.84 20.88
N SER A 58 2.98 19.06 19.82
CA SER A 58 4.00 18.00 19.79
C SER A 58 4.67 17.89 18.41
N PRO A 59 5.67 18.72 18.13
CA PRO A 59 6.35 18.75 16.82
C PRO A 59 7.09 17.47 16.47
N TYR A 60 7.18 16.51 17.38
CA TYR A 60 7.87 15.23 17.19
C TYR A 60 6.94 14.08 16.77
N VAL A 61 5.63 14.28 16.81
CA VAL A 61 4.67 13.25 16.36
C VAL A 61 4.48 13.39 14.86
N ARG A 62 4.93 12.39 14.10
CA ARG A 62 4.66 12.33 12.66
C ARG A 62 3.17 12.02 12.45
N PRO A 63 2.51 12.71 11.51
CA PRO A 63 1.17 12.34 11.11
C PRO A 63 1.19 10.90 10.56
N ASP A 64 0.25 10.08 10.96
CA ASP A 64 0.06 8.71 10.47
C ASP A 64 -1.38 8.44 10.03
N SER A 65 -2.12 9.51 9.77
CA SER A 65 -3.46 9.48 9.18
C SER A 65 -3.45 8.79 7.82
N GLN A 66 -4.44 7.93 7.57
CA GLN A 66 -4.53 7.13 6.35
C GLN A 66 -5.77 7.49 5.54
N LEU A 67 -5.69 7.19 4.27
CA LEU A 67 -6.78 7.26 3.32
C LEU A 67 -7.20 5.85 2.92
N PHE A 68 -8.49 5.60 2.86
CA PHE A 68 -9.07 4.42 2.22
C PHE A 68 -10.19 4.87 1.27
N MET A 69 -10.32 4.23 0.11
CA MET A 69 -11.36 4.54 -0.87
C MET A 69 -11.96 3.25 -1.43
N ASP A 70 -13.29 3.18 -1.42
CA ASP A 70 -14.06 2.12 -2.05
C ASP A 70 -15.32 2.70 -2.70
N ASP A 71 -15.58 2.37 -3.97
CA ASP A 71 -16.75 2.83 -4.75
C ASP A 71 -17.00 4.36 -4.69
N GLY A 72 -15.91 5.16 -4.68
CA GLY A 72 -16.00 6.62 -4.61
C GLY A 72 -16.35 7.18 -3.24
N ILE A 73 -16.43 6.35 -2.22
CA ILE A 73 -16.55 6.75 -0.83
C ILE A 73 -15.15 6.76 -0.19
N PHE A 74 -14.82 7.85 0.46
CA PHE A 74 -13.53 8.06 1.12
C PHE A 74 -13.67 7.93 2.63
N TYR A 75 -12.72 7.24 3.23
CA TYR A 75 -12.57 7.14 4.67
C TYR A 75 -11.19 7.70 5.02
N LEU A 76 -11.16 8.65 5.96
CA LEU A 76 -9.93 9.30 6.41
C LEU A 76 -9.79 9.06 7.90
N SER A 77 -8.75 8.36 8.32
CA SER A 77 -8.37 8.35 9.72
C SER A 77 -7.66 9.65 10.05
N ASN A 78 -7.98 10.23 11.19
CA ASN A 78 -7.31 11.38 11.75
C ASN A 78 -6.77 11.01 13.13
N SER A 79 -5.58 10.44 13.12
CA SER A 79 -4.97 9.75 14.26
C SER A 79 -4.83 10.67 15.48
N GLY A 80 -4.33 11.89 15.28
CA GLY A 80 -4.13 12.86 16.35
C GLY A 80 -5.43 13.29 17.03
N ALA A 81 -6.50 13.46 16.25
CA ALA A 81 -7.80 13.85 16.79
C ALA A 81 -8.65 12.66 17.28
N GLY A 82 -8.23 11.41 17.04
CA GLY A 82 -9.03 10.24 17.41
C GLY A 82 -10.38 10.23 16.69
N LYS A 83 -10.39 10.43 15.37
CA LYS A 83 -11.62 10.42 14.56
C LYS A 83 -11.40 9.81 13.18
N ILE A 84 -12.51 9.35 12.56
CA ILE A 84 -12.55 8.85 11.18
C ILE A 84 -13.69 9.56 10.47
N LEU A 85 -13.39 10.13 9.30
CA LEU A 85 -14.35 10.80 8.43
C LEU A 85 -14.74 9.86 7.29
N LYS A 86 -16.04 9.69 7.04
CA LYS A 86 -16.59 9.04 5.83
C LYS A 86 -17.16 10.12 4.94
N LEU A 87 -16.65 10.24 3.70
CA LEU A 87 -16.91 11.36 2.80
C LEU A 87 -17.32 10.84 1.41
N THR A 88 -18.14 11.62 0.70
CA THR A 88 -18.39 11.41 -0.73
C THR A 88 -17.18 11.83 -1.55
N SER A 89 -17.17 11.49 -2.85
CA SER A 89 -16.18 12.00 -3.83
C SER A 89 -16.26 13.52 -4.05
N PHE A 90 -17.28 14.19 -3.51
CA PHE A 90 -17.42 15.66 -3.53
C PHE A 90 -16.96 16.31 -2.22
N GLY A 91 -16.57 15.52 -1.22
CA GLY A 91 -16.16 16.00 0.10
C GLY A 91 -17.30 16.19 1.10
N ASP A 92 -18.52 15.76 0.77
CA ASP A 92 -19.64 15.84 1.70
C ASP A 92 -19.47 14.79 2.80
N LEU A 93 -19.57 15.22 4.06
CA LEU A 93 -19.49 14.34 5.21
C LEU A 93 -20.75 13.45 5.29
N LEU A 94 -20.56 12.12 5.26
CA LEU A 94 -21.59 11.11 5.43
C LEU A 94 -21.66 10.58 6.87
N ALA A 95 -20.48 10.31 7.45
CA ALA A 95 -20.37 9.84 8.83
C ALA A 95 -19.10 10.36 9.49
N LEU A 96 -19.19 10.57 10.81
CA LEU A 96 -18.07 10.90 11.67
C LEU A 96 -18.04 9.91 12.83
N TYR A 97 -16.98 9.10 12.92
CA TYR A 97 -16.65 8.30 14.10
C TYR A 97 -15.63 9.10 14.90
N TYR A 98 -15.90 9.39 16.15
CA TYR A 98 -15.07 10.36 16.88
C TYR A 98 -15.00 10.09 18.38
N ASN A 99 -13.86 10.41 18.96
CA ASN A 99 -13.69 10.43 20.40
C ASN A 99 -14.29 11.73 20.97
N PRO A 100 -15.37 11.66 21.76
CA PRO A 100 -16.03 12.85 22.31
C PRO A 100 -15.19 13.60 23.33
N GLU A 101 -14.14 12.99 23.91
CA GLU A 101 -13.21 13.66 24.82
C GLU A 101 -12.15 14.50 24.08
N LYS A 102 -11.86 14.16 22.82
CA LYS A 102 -10.85 14.83 21.99
C LYS A 102 -11.43 15.80 20.98
N ASN A 103 -12.71 15.68 20.65
CA ASN A 103 -13.36 16.44 19.60
C ASN A 103 -14.56 17.23 20.11
N PRO A 104 -14.83 18.42 19.56
CA PRO A 104 -16.06 19.14 19.85
C PRO A 104 -17.27 18.32 19.40
N ARG A 105 -18.41 18.56 20.05
CA ARG A 105 -19.68 17.93 19.64
C ARG A 105 -20.01 18.37 18.21
N PRO A 106 -20.32 17.43 17.31
CA PRO A 106 -20.69 17.76 15.93
C PRO A 106 -21.93 18.67 15.86
N THR A 107 -21.87 19.70 15.03
CA THR A 107 -22.91 20.75 14.96
C THR A 107 -24.22 20.25 14.35
N PHE A 108 -24.19 19.18 13.59
CA PHE A 108 -25.37 18.59 12.93
C PHE A 108 -26.20 17.67 13.86
N ILE A 109 -25.80 17.48 15.12
CA ILE A 109 -26.54 16.67 16.13
C ILE A 109 -27.51 17.53 16.95
N ASP A 110 -27.94 18.70 16.51
CA ASP A 110 -28.81 19.56 17.30
C ASP A 110 -30.18 18.94 17.55
N ALA A 111 -30.55 18.90 18.86
CA ALA A 111 -31.74 18.25 19.37
C ALA A 111 -33.08 18.83 18.85
N ASP A 112 -33.09 20.05 18.28
CA ASP A 112 -34.27 20.72 17.77
C ASP A 112 -34.65 20.35 16.33
N GLN A 113 -33.93 19.39 15.70
CA GLN A 113 -34.18 18.94 14.34
C GLN A 113 -34.77 17.51 14.26
N ALA A 114 -35.49 17.09 15.28
CA ALA A 114 -36.09 15.73 15.34
C ALA A 114 -36.99 15.37 14.13
N ASP A 115 -37.45 16.35 13.35
CA ASP A 115 -38.30 16.15 12.16
C ASP A 115 -37.52 16.19 10.83
N LYS A 116 -36.19 16.42 10.83
CA LYS A 116 -35.39 16.36 9.61
C LYS A 116 -34.72 15.02 9.47
N ILE A 117 -34.83 14.41 8.31
CA ILE A 117 -34.05 13.21 7.93
C ILE A 117 -32.56 13.55 8.10
N MET A 118 -31.93 12.97 9.07
CA MET A 118 -30.49 13.15 9.32
C MET A 118 -29.74 12.47 8.17
N THR A 119 -29.10 13.27 7.31
CA THR A 119 -28.29 12.78 6.19
C THR A 119 -26.86 12.46 6.60
N ARG A 120 -26.46 12.81 7.83
CA ARG A 120 -25.12 12.62 8.38
C ARG A 120 -25.20 11.81 9.67
N LEU A 121 -24.26 10.88 9.83
CA LEU A 121 -24.16 10.02 11.01
C LEU A 121 -23.03 10.52 11.92
N ALA A 122 -23.30 10.62 13.22
CA ALA A 122 -22.27 10.86 14.24
C ALA A 122 -22.20 9.67 15.17
N VAL A 123 -21.06 9.01 15.24
CA VAL A 123 -20.80 7.81 16.04
C VAL A 123 -19.77 8.16 17.11
N PRO A 124 -20.20 8.41 18.37
CA PRO A 124 -19.26 8.60 19.47
C PRO A 124 -18.63 7.25 19.83
N TYR A 125 -17.31 7.17 19.75
CA TYR A 125 -16.53 6.02 20.18
C TYR A 125 -15.14 6.51 20.67
N PRO A 126 -14.57 5.97 21.75
CA PRO A 126 -13.32 6.46 22.34
C PRO A 126 -12.10 6.03 21.54
N LEU A 127 -12.01 6.44 20.26
CA LEU A 127 -10.85 6.23 19.42
C LEU A 127 -9.62 6.93 20.02
N ASN A 128 -8.54 6.19 20.16
CA ASN A 128 -7.29 6.72 20.70
C ASN A 128 -6.38 7.27 19.59
N HIS A 129 -6.06 6.43 18.61
CA HIS A 129 -5.11 6.76 17.55
C HIS A 129 -5.42 5.95 16.28
N PRO A 130 -6.56 6.22 15.62
CA PRO A 130 -6.96 5.44 14.44
C PRO A 130 -6.00 5.66 13.28
N THR A 131 -5.52 4.56 12.67
CA THR A 131 -4.57 4.59 11.55
C THR A 131 -5.11 3.87 10.34
N TYR A 132 -4.66 2.63 10.04
CA TYR A 132 -5.08 1.87 8.87
C TYR A 132 -6.57 1.56 8.89
N LEU A 133 -7.18 1.64 7.72
CA LEU A 133 -8.60 1.40 7.51
C LEU A 133 -8.80 0.30 6.48
N ALA A 134 -9.85 -0.49 6.66
CA ALA A 134 -10.35 -1.41 5.65
C ALA A 134 -11.88 -1.41 5.68
N VAL A 135 -12.49 -1.53 4.51
CA VAL A 135 -13.93 -1.67 4.36
C VAL A 135 -14.20 -2.95 3.60
N THR A 136 -15.03 -3.81 4.16
CA THR A 136 -15.40 -5.08 3.56
C THR A 136 -16.47 -4.90 2.48
N PRO A 137 -16.65 -5.85 1.56
CA PRO A 137 -17.72 -5.78 0.55
C PRO A 137 -19.13 -5.52 1.12
N ASN A 138 -19.45 -6.04 2.32
CA ASN A 138 -20.70 -5.77 3.04
C ASN A 138 -20.68 -4.43 3.80
N LYS A 139 -19.72 -3.53 3.48
CA LYS A 139 -19.62 -2.14 3.97
C LYS A 139 -19.37 -1.99 5.47
N HIS A 140 -18.85 -3.01 6.15
CA HIS A 140 -18.34 -2.88 7.50
C HIS A 140 -16.99 -2.16 7.49
N LEU A 141 -16.82 -1.23 8.43
CA LEU A 141 -15.59 -0.48 8.62
C LEU A 141 -14.74 -1.12 9.72
N PHE A 142 -13.50 -1.43 9.38
CA PHE A 142 -12.47 -1.85 10.32
C PHE A 142 -11.38 -0.78 10.39
N ALA A 143 -10.95 -0.45 11.60
CA ALA A 143 -9.94 0.57 11.84
C ALA A 143 -8.90 0.06 12.86
N VAL A 144 -7.63 0.19 12.54
CA VAL A 144 -6.57 0.00 13.54
C VAL A 144 -6.64 1.15 14.53
N ASP A 145 -6.66 0.83 15.81
CA ASP A 145 -6.59 1.78 16.90
C ASP A 145 -5.63 1.29 17.99
N THR A 146 -5.24 2.17 18.89
CA THR A 146 -4.38 1.82 20.02
C THR A 146 -5.25 1.55 21.25
N VAL A 147 -5.01 0.45 21.97
CA VAL A 147 -5.70 0.16 23.22
C VAL A 147 -5.32 1.18 24.31
N ASN A 148 -6.16 1.31 25.33
CA ASN A 148 -5.85 2.13 26.50
C ASN A 148 -4.58 1.60 27.22
N GLU A 149 -3.86 2.48 27.89
CA GLU A 149 -2.58 2.16 28.56
C GLU A 149 -2.66 0.92 29.47
N GLU A 150 -3.79 0.73 30.16
CA GLU A 150 -4.03 -0.41 31.07
C GLU A 150 -4.13 -1.76 30.34
N ARG A 151 -4.38 -1.75 29.02
CA ARG A 151 -4.49 -2.93 28.16
C ARG A 151 -3.25 -3.19 27.31
N ILE A 152 -2.22 -2.36 27.44
CA ILE A 152 -0.94 -2.60 26.75
C ILE A 152 -0.29 -3.82 27.39
N GLU A 153 0.09 -4.78 26.56
CA GLU A 153 0.76 -6.00 26.96
C GLU A 153 2.20 -6.03 26.44
N TYR A 154 3.03 -6.84 27.05
CA TYR A 154 4.40 -7.07 26.62
C TYR A 154 4.66 -8.56 26.40
N ASP A 155 4.92 -8.94 25.15
CA ASP A 155 5.36 -10.30 24.82
C ASP A 155 6.85 -10.43 25.10
N GLN A 156 7.19 -11.03 26.26
CA GLN A 156 8.58 -11.25 26.70
C GLN A 156 9.35 -12.18 25.76
N THR A 157 8.66 -13.10 25.08
CA THR A 157 9.29 -14.09 24.20
C THR A 157 9.70 -13.46 22.89
N ALA A 158 8.84 -12.61 22.35
CA ALA A 158 9.07 -11.89 21.09
C ALA A 158 9.70 -10.52 21.28
N ASN A 159 9.90 -10.06 22.54
CA ASN A 159 10.39 -8.72 22.91
C ASN A 159 9.58 -7.60 22.25
N LEU A 160 8.22 -7.72 22.26
CA LEU A 160 7.32 -6.81 21.56
C LEU A 160 6.29 -6.18 22.50
N VAL A 161 6.04 -4.90 22.30
CA VAL A 161 4.88 -4.21 22.89
C VAL A 161 3.64 -4.51 22.06
N LEU A 162 2.59 -4.98 22.70
CA LEU A 162 1.30 -5.31 22.10
C LEU A 162 0.31 -4.21 22.49
N ARG A 163 -0.01 -3.32 21.56
CA ARG A 163 -0.83 -2.14 21.82
C ARG A 163 -1.90 -1.85 20.78
N ASP A 164 -1.78 -2.46 19.58
CA ASP A 164 -2.70 -2.19 18.49
C ASP A 164 -3.88 -3.16 18.55
N THR A 165 -5.06 -2.69 18.19
CA THR A 165 -6.29 -3.48 18.05
C THR A 165 -7.02 -3.07 16.78
N VAL A 166 -7.95 -3.88 16.31
CA VAL A 166 -8.81 -3.51 15.19
C VAL A 166 -10.23 -3.32 15.69
N VAL A 167 -10.75 -2.11 15.58
CA VAL A 167 -12.12 -1.74 15.93
C VAL A 167 -13.03 -2.01 14.75
N HIS A 168 -14.19 -2.58 14.98
CA HIS A 168 -15.16 -2.97 13.98
C HIS A 168 -16.49 -2.24 14.14
N PHE A 169 -16.95 -1.59 13.05
CA PHE A 169 -18.26 -0.95 12.93
C PHE A 169 -19.04 -1.60 11.79
N ASN A 170 -20.35 -1.81 11.98
CA ASN A 170 -21.23 -2.31 10.93
C ASN A 170 -21.56 -1.23 9.88
N GLU A 171 -22.30 -1.57 8.84
CA GLU A 171 -22.75 -0.65 7.77
C GLU A 171 -23.53 0.54 8.30
N ALA A 172 -24.32 0.34 9.37
CA ALA A 172 -25.09 1.40 10.03
C ALA A 172 -24.23 2.33 10.90
N GLY A 173 -22.97 1.97 11.13
CA GLY A 173 -22.02 2.73 11.94
C GLY A 173 -22.01 2.31 13.41
N ASP A 174 -22.75 1.29 13.81
CA ASP A 174 -22.74 0.81 15.20
C ASP A 174 -21.44 0.05 15.47
N PHE A 175 -20.86 0.27 16.66
CA PHE A 175 -19.75 -0.55 17.14
C PHE A 175 -20.21 -2.01 17.33
N VAL A 176 -19.44 -2.94 16.80
CA VAL A 176 -19.71 -4.39 16.90
C VAL A 176 -18.79 -5.03 17.93
N ASP A 177 -17.48 -4.98 17.68
CA ASP A 177 -16.46 -5.62 18.50
C ASP A 177 -15.07 -5.02 18.23
N THR A 178 -14.07 -5.61 18.89
CA THR A 178 -12.66 -5.40 18.59
C THR A 178 -12.02 -6.75 18.24
N VAL A 179 -11.07 -6.76 17.31
CA VAL A 179 -10.32 -7.95 16.94
C VAL A 179 -8.89 -7.84 17.45
N GLY A 180 -8.41 -8.93 18.05
CA GLY A 180 -7.04 -9.13 18.50
C GLY A 180 -6.44 -10.40 17.88
N GLN A 181 -5.26 -10.82 18.35
CA GLN A 181 -4.48 -11.90 17.72
C GLN A 181 -5.24 -13.23 17.61
N GLU A 182 -6.08 -13.59 18.56
CA GLU A 182 -6.85 -14.82 18.59
C GLU A 182 -8.25 -14.70 17.98
N GLY A 183 -8.66 -13.50 17.64
CA GLY A 183 -10.00 -13.17 17.14
C GLY A 183 -10.67 -12.07 17.96
N VAL A 184 -12.00 -12.11 18.03
CA VAL A 184 -12.80 -11.11 18.73
C VAL A 184 -12.36 -10.97 20.19
N SER A 185 -12.08 -9.74 20.62
CA SER A 185 -11.61 -9.39 21.95
C SER A 185 -10.30 -10.08 22.39
N GLY A 186 -9.50 -10.56 21.44
CA GLY A 186 -8.22 -11.21 21.70
C GLY A 186 -7.13 -10.24 22.19
N THR A 187 -5.94 -10.80 22.42
CA THR A 187 -4.71 -10.08 22.78
C THR A 187 -4.40 -8.99 21.77
N PRO A 188 -3.99 -7.78 22.17
CA PRO A 188 -3.57 -6.73 21.26
C PRO A 188 -2.46 -7.19 20.32
N PHE A 189 -2.38 -6.57 19.15
CA PHE A 189 -1.34 -6.86 18.17
C PHE A 189 -0.03 -6.14 18.47
N PRO A 190 1.12 -6.67 17.99
CA PRO A 190 2.32 -5.88 17.75
C PRO A 190 2.01 -4.78 16.71
N PRO A 191 2.93 -3.83 16.47
CA PRO A 191 2.69 -2.73 15.53
C PRO A 191 2.12 -3.21 14.20
N ILE A 192 0.92 -2.72 13.85
CA ILE A 192 0.23 -3.04 12.60
C ILE A 192 0.77 -2.13 11.51
N GLU A 193 1.15 -2.70 10.36
CA GLU A 193 1.62 -1.98 9.16
C GLU A 193 0.66 -2.11 7.97
N GLY A 194 -0.40 -2.88 8.10
CA GLY A 194 -1.41 -3.03 7.07
C GLY A 194 -2.68 -3.69 7.58
N LEU A 195 -3.80 -3.18 7.11
CA LEU A 195 -5.14 -3.74 7.34
C LEU A 195 -5.85 -3.86 6.00
N TYR A 196 -6.38 -5.04 5.69
CA TYR A 196 -7.00 -5.34 4.40
C TYR A 196 -8.30 -6.11 4.59
N ALA A 197 -9.18 -6.04 3.60
CA ALA A 197 -10.36 -6.89 3.49
C ALA A 197 -10.24 -7.82 2.28
N ASP A 198 -10.82 -9.03 2.37
CA ASP A 198 -10.95 -9.95 1.24
C ASP A 198 -12.38 -9.95 0.66
N ALA A 199 -12.54 -10.59 -0.49
CA ALA A 199 -13.83 -10.68 -1.19
C ALA A 199 -14.91 -11.46 -0.41
N GLN A 200 -14.55 -12.20 0.64
CA GLN A 200 -15.44 -12.97 1.50
C GLN A 200 -15.80 -12.23 2.80
N ASN A 201 -15.51 -10.93 2.89
CA ASN A 201 -15.66 -10.09 4.09
C ASN A 201 -14.76 -10.50 5.27
N GLY A 202 -13.70 -11.25 5.01
CA GLY A 202 -12.64 -11.49 5.97
C GLY A 202 -11.73 -10.28 6.08
N ILE A 203 -10.98 -10.18 7.19
CA ILE A 203 -9.97 -9.15 7.38
C ILE A 203 -8.58 -9.76 7.54
N ILE A 204 -7.58 -9.04 7.07
CA ILE A 204 -6.19 -9.44 7.14
C ILE A 204 -5.38 -8.34 7.82
N VAL A 205 -4.68 -8.72 8.88
CA VAL A 205 -3.83 -7.83 9.67
C VAL A 205 -2.38 -8.19 9.45
N VAL A 206 -1.56 -7.23 9.04
CA VAL A 206 -0.12 -7.38 8.83
C VAL A 206 0.62 -6.60 9.90
N CYS A 207 1.41 -7.31 10.71
CA CYS A 207 2.17 -6.73 11.81
C CYS A 207 3.66 -6.81 11.54
N ARG A 208 4.41 -5.79 12.00
CA ARG A 208 5.88 -5.81 12.06
C ARG A 208 6.34 -6.54 13.32
N THR A 209 7.40 -7.32 13.18
CA THR A 209 8.11 -7.96 14.29
C THR A 209 9.62 -7.78 14.13
N GLU A 210 10.40 -8.05 15.17
CA GLU A 210 11.86 -7.97 15.10
C GLU A 210 12.48 -8.90 14.05
N ILE A 211 11.84 -10.05 13.81
CA ILE A 211 12.34 -11.09 12.90
C ILE A 211 11.71 -11.05 11.51
N GLY A 212 10.82 -10.08 11.23
CA GLY A 212 10.13 -9.98 9.95
C GLY A 212 8.72 -9.42 10.07
N MET A 213 7.75 -10.10 9.46
CA MET A 213 6.33 -9.76 9.54
C MET A 213 5.51 -10.95 10.05
N ARG A 214 4.33 -10.67 10.57
CA ARG A 214 3.33 -11.68 10.94
C ARG A 214 1.98 -11.28 10.36
N VAL A 215 1.35 -12.18 9.61
CA VAL A 215 0.05 -11.96 8.99
C VAL A 215 -1.00 -12.80 9.71
N TYR A 216 -2.10 -12.17 10.09
CA TYR A 216 -3.27 -12.79 10.66
C TYR A 216 -4.42 -12.67 9.68
N TRP A 217 -5.08 -13.77 9.37
CA TRP A 217 -6.21 -13.82 8.45
C TRP A 217 -7.44 -14.32 9.18
N TYR A 218 -8.48 -13.52 9.19
CA TYR A 218 -9.75 -13.82 9.86
C TYR A 218 -10.86 -14.01 8.84
N ASP A 219 -11.85 -14.82 9.20
CA ASP A 219 -13.10 -14.90 8.44
C ASP A 219 -14.03 -13.72 8.75
N ASN A 220 -15.20 -13.72 8.12
CA ASN A 220 -16.22 -12.69 8.30
C ASN A 220 -16.90 -12.70 9.70
N THR A 221 -16.60 -13.68 10.54
CA THR A 221 -17.06 -13.74 11.95
C THR A 221 -16.01 -13.26 12.94
N GLY A 222 -14.83 -12.87 12.46
CA GLY A 222 -13.68 -12.51 13.29
C GLY A 222 -12.92 -13.71 13.87
N SER A 223 -13.18 -14.94 13.35
CA SER A 223 -12.44 -16.15 13.75
C SER A 223 -11.12 -16.23 12.99
N LEU A 224 -10.02 -16.48 13.71
CA LEU A 224 -8.68 -16.61 13.14
C LEU A 224 -8.58 -17.88 12.28
N LEU A 225 -8.33 -17.71 10.98
CA LEU A 225 -8.11 -18.82 10.03
C LEU A 225 -6.63 -19.18 9.91
N TYR A 226 -5.77 -18.16 9.75
CA TYR A 226 -4.32 -18.36 9.54
C TYR A 226 -3.50 -17.35 10.33
N LYS A 227 -2.36 -17.83 10.89
CA LYS A 227 -1.29 -17.02 11.47
C LYS A 227 0.00 -17.39 10.75
N ILE A 228 0.52 -16.48 9.92
CA ILE A 228 1.61 -16.73 8.99
C ILE A 228 2.81 -15.88 9.40
N PRO A 229 3.91 -16.48 9.87
CA PRO A 229 5.17 -15.77 10.04
C PRO A 229 5.89 -15.63 8.70
N ILE A 230 6.40 -14.43 8.42
CA ILE A 230 7.29 -14.13 7.31
C ILE A 230 8.60 -13.65 7.92
N ALA A 231 9.50 -14.59 8.18
CA ALA A 231 10.76 -14.31 8.84
C ALA A 231 11.88 -14.02 7.82
N PHE A 232 12.80 -13.11 8.14
CA PHE A 232 13.92 -12.74 7.27
C PHE A 232 14.76 -13.95 6.85
N ASN A 233 15.01 -14.89 7.77
CA ASN A 233 15.79 -16.11 7.52
C ASN A 233 15.03 -17.18 6.71
N GLY A 234 13.74 -17.01 6.50
CA GLY A 234 12.88 -17.89 5.70
C GLY A 234 12.57 -17.37 4.30
N LEU A 235 13.12 -16.21 3.93
CA LEU A 235 12.91 -15.64 2.60
C LEU A 235 13.70 -16.42 1.55
N PRO A 236 13.15 -16.60 0.33
CA PRO A 236 13.87 -17.24 -0.77
C PRO A 236 15.12 -16.43 -1.14
N SER A 237 16.19 -17.11 -1.53
CA SER A 237 17.31 -16.45 -2.18
C SER A 237 16.93 -16.11 -3.63
N PRO A 238 17.20 -14.88 -4.12
CA PRO A 238 17.00 -14.53 -5.52
C PRO A 238 18.07 -15.14 -6.44
N TYR A 239 19.03 -15.89 -5.89
CA TYR A 239 20.13 -16.53 -6.59
C TYR A 239 20.17 -18.02 -6.34
N THR A 240 20.60 -18.78 -7.33
CA THR A 240 20.80 -20.24 -7.23
C THR A 240 22.06 -20.63 -6.47
N ASN A 241 23.06 -19.74 -6.42
CA ASN A 241 24.29 -19.95 -5.69
C ASN A 241 24.17 -19.31 -4.29
N GLU A 242 24.95 -19.81 -3.32
CA GLU A 242 25.07 -19.19 -2.02
C GLU A 242 25.75 -17.81 -2.13
N VAL A 243 24.96 -16.77 -1.95
CA VAL A 243 25.42 -15.38 -1.90
C VAL A 243 24.98 -14.80 -0.56
N LYS A 244 25.90 -14.20 0.18
CA LYS A 244 25.57 -13.49 1.41
C LYS A 244 24.77 -12.23 1.06
N LEU A 245 23.49 -12.22 1.40
CA LEU A 245 22.58 -11.10 1.19
C LEU A 245 21.99 -10.64 2.51
N PHE A 246 21.75 -9.34 2.59
CA PHE A 246 20.88 -8.74 3.60
C PHE A 246 19.52 -8.47 2.94
N SER A 247 18.45 -8.86 3.61
CA SER A 247 17.09 -8.68 3.10
C SER A 247 16.33 -7.65 3.92
N SER A 248 15.54 -6.83 3.26
CA SER A 248 14.57 -5.92 3.85
C SER A 248 13.18 -6.25 3.32
N LEU A 249 12.24 -6.53 4.23
CA LEU A 249 10.83 -6.68 3.89
C LEU A 249 10.21 -5.29 3.75
N ASP A 250 9.80 -4.94 2.52
CA ASP A 250 9.09 -3.70 2.24
C ASP A 250 7.63 -3.82 2.71
N LYS A 251 6.86 -4.71 2.10
CA LYS A 251 5.43 -4.87 2.36
C LYS A 251 4.95 -6.29 2.06
N ALA A 252 3.94 -6.73 2.79
CA ALA A 252 3.16 -7.92 2.47
C ALA A 252 1.70 -7.50 2.22
N VAL A 253 1.15 -7.86 1.06
CA VAL A 253 -0.20 -7.50 0.63
C VAL A 253 -0.96 -8.78 0.33
N PRO A 254 -2.16 -9.01 0.90
CA PRO A 254 -2.97 -10.16 0.56
C PRO A 254 -3.60 -10.02 -0.83
N ASP A 255 -3.83 -11.15 -1.48
CA ASP A 255 -4.71 -11.22 -2.64
C ASP A 255 -6.17 -11.03 -2.22
N PHE A 256 -6.92 -10.24 -2.99
CA PHE A 256 -8.31 -9.93 -2.66
C PHE A 256 -9.25 -11.15 -2.76
N THR A 257 -8.97 -12.11 -3.62
CA THR A 257 -9.86 -13.24 -3.96
C THR A 257 -9.37 -14.59 -3.52
N SER A 258 -8.06 -14.75 -3.36
CA SER A 258 -7.43 -16.04 -3.07
C SER A 258 -6.58 -16.00 -1.78
N LYS A 259 -6.21 -17.15 -1.25
CA LYS A 259 -5.37 -17.26 -0.05
C LYS A 259 -3.88 -17.17 -0.41
N LYS A 260 -3.50 -15.99 -0.98
CA LYS A 260 -2.12 -15.67 -1.35
C LYS A 260 -1.66 -14.36 -0.71
N LEU A 261 -0.34 -14.24 -0.58
CA LEU A 261 0.34 -13.00 -0.17
C LEU A 261 1.34 -12.62 -1.24
N TYR A 262 1.39 -11.34 -1.55
CA TYR A 262 2.43 -10.71 -2.36
C TYR A 262 3.42 -10.03 -1.41
N ILE A 263 4.66 -10.48 -1.42
CA ILE A 263 5.69 -10.07 -0.47
C ILE A 263 6.82 -9.43 -1.25
N LYS A 264 7.01 -8.12 -1.08
CA LYS A 264 8.13 -7.40 -1.68
C LYS A 264 9.33 -7.42 -0.76
N VAL A 265 10.47 -7.83 -1.30
CA VAL A 265 11.74 -7.93 -0.59
C VAL A 265 12.83 -7.19 -1.38
N ASP A 266 13.59 -6.36 -0.68
CA ASP A 266 14.77 -5.70 -1.20
C ASP A 266 16.03 -6.39 -0.67
N TYR A 267 16.97 -6.71 -1.55
CA TYR A 267 18.22 -7.39 -1.23
C TYR A 267 19.39 -6.44 -1.37
N TYR A 268 20.32 -6.56 -0.47
CA TYR A 268 21.53 -5.76 -0.39
C TYR A 268 22.74 -6.67 -0.28
N ARG A 269 23.87 -6.23 -0.82
CA ARG A 269 25.18 -6.90 -0.72
C ARG A 269 26.14 -6.09 0.10
N GLU A 270 27.08 -6.80 0.70
CA GLU A 270 28.25 -6.20 1.29
C GLU A 270 29.23 -5.81 0.16
N ASP A 271 29.61 -4.55 0.13
CA ASP A 271 30.66 -4.06 -0.75
C ASP A 271 32.01 -4.32 -0.08
N ILE A 272 32.89 -5.03 -0.77
CA ILE A 272 34.24 -5.33 -0.28
C ILE A 272 35.23 -4.51 -1.09
N ASP A 273 36.02 -3.70 -0.42
CA ASP A 273 37.17 -3.04 -1.03
C ASP A 273 38.20 -4.10 -1.43
N ALA A 274 38.42 -4.26 -2.74
CA ALA A 274 39.26 -5.32 -3.28
C ALA A 274 40.76 -5.14 -2.93
N ASP A 275 41.21 -3.92 -2.62
CA ASP A 275 42.61 -3.63 -2.35
C ASP A 275 43.00 -4.01 -0.92
N ILE A 276 42.08 -3.83 0.04
CA ILE A 276 42.36 -4.06 1.47
C ILE A 276 41.47 -5.20 2.04
N ASN A 277 40.58 -5.79 1.24
CA ASN A 277 39.67 -6.86 1.61
C ASN A 277 38.85 -6.57 2.89
N VAL A 278 38.36 -5.33 3.00
CA VAL A 278 37.57 -4.83 4.13
C VAL A 278 36.19 -4.42 3.60
N SER A 279 35.16 -4.60 4.44
CA SER A 279 33.82 -4.12 4.12
C SER A 279 33.80 -2.59 3.97
N ALA A 280 33.41 -2.12 2.79
CA ALA A 280 33.25 -0.70 2.45
C ALA A 280 31.81 -0.20 2.67
N GLY A 281 30.86 -1.10 3.00
CA GLY A 281 29.48 -0.77 3.23
C GLY A 281 28.50 -1.82 2.70
N ILE A 282 27.26 -1.40 2.53
CA ILE A 282 26.18 -2.24 1.99
C ILE A 282 25.53 -1.47 0.86
N SER A 283 25.43 -2.10 -0.33
CA SER A 283 24.76 -1.53 -1.50
C SER A 283 23.52 -2.34 -1.90
N TYR A 284 22.58 -1.65 -2.56
CA TYR A 284 21.41 -2.27 -3.14
C TYR A 284 21.82 -3.25 -4.25
N ASP A 285 21.23 -4.44 -4.21
CA ASP A 285 21.45 -5.49 -5.19
C ASP A 285 20.24 -5.65 -6.14
N LYS A 286 19.10 -6.05 -5.62
CA LYS A 286 17.86 -6.23 -6.40
C LYS A 286 16.62 -6.26 -5.51
N SER A 287 15.46 -6.08 -6.13
CA SER A 287 14.15 -6.28 -5.50
C SER A 287 13.40 -7.43 -6.16
N CYS A 288 12.64 -8.16 -5.35
CA CYS A 288 11.76 -9.24 -5.82
C CYS A 288 10.36 -9.11 -5.20
N LEU A 289 9.34 -9.41 -6.00
CA LEU A 289 7.99 -9.66 -5.52
C LEU A 289 7.76 -11.17 -5.50
N TYR A 290 7.54 -11.72 -4.32
CA TYR A 290 7.24 -13.13 -4.14
C TYR A 290 5.74 -13.35 -3.99
N ILE A 291 5.22 -14.40 -4.64
CA ILE A 291 3.86 -14.87 -4.44
C ILE A 291 3.93 -16.07 -3.50
N PHE A 292 3.34 -15.93 -2.32
CA PHE A 292 3.30 -16.96 -1.28
C PHE A 292 1.88 -17.50 -1.13
N ASN A 293 1.73 -18.82 -1.29
CA ASN A 293 0.46 -19.50 -1.08
C ASN A 293 0.34 -19.89 0.40
N ILE A 294 -0.72 -19.40 1.06
CA ILE A 294 -0.94 -19.60 2.50
C ILE A 294 -1.30 -21.05 2.82
N GLU A 295 -2.09 -21.71 1.96
CA GLU A 295 -2.59 -23.06 2.19
C GLU A 295 -1.46 -24.11 2.06
N THR A 296 -0.63 -23.99 1.02
CA THR A 296 0.53 -24.86 0.80
C THR A 296 1.77 -24.44 1.57
N ARG A 297 1.81 -23.20 2.08
CA ARG A 297 2.95 -22.56 2.74
C ARG A 297 4.20 -22.53 1.86
N GLN A 298 4.02 -22.30 0.56
CA GLN A 298 5.11 -22.29 -0.41
C GLN A 298 5.15 -20.99 -1.20
N TYR A 299 6.36 -20.57 -1.55
CA TYR A 299 6.60 -19.53 -2.53
C TYR A 299 6.41 -20.10 -3.94
N GLU A 300 5.41 -19.64 -4.67
CA GLU A 300 5.05 -20.16 -5.99
C GLU A 300 5.85 -19.51 -7.11
N ARG A 301 6.12 -18.20 -6.97
CA ARG A 301 6.73 -17.40 -8.02
C ARG A 301 7.50 -16.22 -7.46
N ALA A 302 8.58 -15.85 -8.13
CA ALA A 302 9.30 -14.62 -7.92
C ALA A 302 9.26 -13.76 -9.20
N ILE A 303 9.10 -12.45 -9.03
CA ILE A 303 9.13 -11.46 -10.11
C ILE A 303 10.21 -10.46 -9.73
N ASP A 304 11.20 -10.30 -10.60
CA ASP A 304 12.27 -9.33 -10.43
C ASP A 304 11.73 -7.91 -10.69
N ILE A 305 12.03 -6.98 -9.82
CA ILE A 305 11.68 -5.56 -9.93
C ILE A 305 12.97 -4.78 -10.16
N ALA A 306 13.11 -4.20 -11.35
CA ALA A 306 14.24 -3.33 -11.64
C ALA A 306 14.08 -1.98 -10.92
N PRO A 307 15.16 -1.38 -10.37
CA PRO A 307 15.08 -0.05 -9.78
C PRO A 307 14.79 1.00 -10.88
N TYR A 308 14.19 2.11 -10.48
CA TYR A 308 14.08 3.26 -11.36
C TYR A 308 15.45 3.94 -11.50
N GLU A 309 15.91 4.11 -12.71
CA GLU A 309 17.14 4.86 -13.01
C GLU A 309 16.79 6.32 -13.32
N ASP A 310 17.00 7.19 -12.32
CA ASP A 310 16.74 8.62 -12.47
C ASP A 310 17.89 9.30 -13.23
N THR A 311 17.64 9.61 -14.49
CA THR A 311 18.63 10.26 -15.36
C THR A 311 18.75 11.77 -15.12
N GLU A 312 17.80 12.37 -14.42
CA GLU A 312 17.82 13.78 -14.04
C GLU A 312 18.61 13.99 -12.73
N ASP A 313 18.69 12.93 -11.91
CA ASP A 313 19.46 12.90 -10.67
C ASP A 313 20.67 11.98 -10.86
N THR A 314 21.86 12.53 -10.83
CA THR A 314 23.09 11.78 -11.06
C THR A 314 24.00 11.82 -9.83
N ASN A 315 24.68 10.70 -9.56
CA ASN A 315 25.68 10.64 -8.49
C ASN A 315 26.98 11.39 -8.87
N ALA A 316 27.97 11.42 -7.96
CA ALA A 316 29.26 12.08 -8.16
C ALA A 316 30.03 11.58 -9.40
N ASP A 317 29.78 10.36 -9.88
CA ASP A 317 30.37 9.77 -11.07
C ASP A 317 29.54 10.03 -12.34
N SER A 318 28.55 10.91 -12.29
CA SER A 318 27.60 11.20 -13.39
C SER A 318 26.81 9.99 -13.86
N ARG A 319 26.58 9.00 -12.98
CA ARG A 319 25.71 7.85 -13.24
C ARG A 319 24.31 8.13 -12.72
N PRO A 320 23.25 7.62 -13.39
CA PRO A 320 21.90 7.73 -12.89
C PRO A 320 21.75 7.17 -11.47
N VAL A 321 21.03 7.88 -10.63
CA VAL A 321 20.70 7.39 -9.29
C VAL A 321 19.66 6.29 -9.40
N LYS A 322 19.94 5.13 -8.79
CA LYS A 322 18.97 4.03 -8.70
C LYS A 322 18.04 4.26 -7.51
N LYS A 323 16.75 4.39 -7.79
CA LYS A 323 15.70 4.55 -6.77
C LYS A 323 14.90 3.25 -6.66
N ILE A 324 14.78 2.75 -5.43
CA ILE A 324 14.05 1.51 -5.13
C ILE A 324 12.56 1.85 -5.10
N TYR A 325 11.74 1.02 -5.72
CA TYR A 325 10.30 1.15 -5.64
C TYR A 325 9.76 0.63 -4.30
N GLY A 326 8.77 1.32 -3.73
CA GLY A 326 7.91 0.80 -2.66
C GLY A 326 6.65 0.14 -3.25
N LEU A 327 6.16 -0.93 -2.62
CA LEU A 327 4.91 -1.58 -3.03
C LEU A 327 3.71 -0.78 -2.55
N LEU A 328 2.89 -0.26 -3.48
CA LEU A 328 1.61 0.35 -3.15
C LEU A 328 0.56 -0.71 -2.82
N GLY A 329 0.35 -1.65 -3.73
CA GLY A 329 -0.63 -2.71 -3.57
C GLY A 329 -0.79 -3.59 -4.82
N ILE A 330 -1.75 -4.50 -4.72
CA ILE A 330 -2.15 -5.42 -5.80
C ILE A 330 -3.65 -5.22 -6.05
N THR A 331 -4.04 -5.13 -7.30
CA THR A 331 -5.46 -5.02 -7.69
C THR A 331 -6.12 -6.40 -7.77
N ALA A 332 -7.45 -6.45 -7.74
CA ALA A 332 -8.22 -7.70 -7.83
C ALA A 332 -7.99 -8.48 -9.14
N ASN A 333 -7.55 -7.82 -10.20
CA ASN A 333 -7.20 -8.43 -11.48
C ASN A 333 -5.68 -8.64 -11.67
N ASN A 334 -4.94 -8.75 -10.56
CA ASN A 334 -3.51 -9.10 -10.53
C ASN A 334 -2.56 -8.10 -11.20
N TRP A 335 -2.79 -6.82 -11.00
CA TRP A 335 -1.79 -5.80 -11.29
C TRP A 335 -1.05 -5.38 -10.03
N CYS A 336 0.27 -5.37 -10.09
CA CYS A 336 1.13 -4.84 -9.05
C CYS A 336 1.44 -3.37 -9.34
N LEU A 337 1.19 -2.49 -8.37
CA LEU A 337 1.53 -1.09 -8.45
C LEU A 337 2.65 -0.76 -7.47
N LEU A 338 3.69 -0.14 -8.00
CA LEU A 338 4.91 0.25 -7.30
C LEU A 338 5.16 1.73 -7.48
N THR A 339 5.72 2.41 -6.48
CA THR A 339 6.03 3.83 -6.60
C THR A 339 7.40 4.18 -6.02
N THR A 340 8.04 5.21 -6.59
CA THR A 340 9.25 5.82 -6.03
C THR A 340 9.20 7.33 -6.18
N PRO A 341 9.73 8.11 -5.21
CA PRO A 341 9.69 9.56 -5.28
C PRO A 341 10.64 10.11 -6.35
N ARG A 342 10.23 11.24 -6.96
CA ARG A 342 10.99 12.07 -7.88
C ARG A 342 10.87 13.55 -7.47
N SER A 343 11.70 14.41 -8.01
CA SER A 343 11.70 15.85 -7.69
C SER A 343 10.38 16.56 -7.98
N ASP A 344 9.60 16.09 -8.95
CA ASP A 344 8.33 16.65 -9.41
C ASP A 344 7.11 15.75 -9.10
N GLY A 345 7.25 14.81 -8.15
CA GLY A 345 6.18 13.90 -7.74
C GLY A 345 6.64 12.48 -7.55
N TYR A 346 6.05 11.54 -8.30
CA TYR A 346 6.36 10.11 -8.19
C TYR A 346 6.43 9.44 -9.55
N ILE A 347 7.24 8.40 -9.64
CA ILE A 347 7.17 7.40 -10.71
C ILE A 347 6.28 6.26 -10.21
N LEU A 348 5.32 5.88 -11.02
CA LEU A 348 4.45 4.72 -10.83
C LEU A 348 4.83 3.66 -11.84
N GLU A 349 5.13 2.46 -11.36
CA GLU A 349 5.30 1.27 -12.19
C GLU A 349 4.13 0.32 -11.99
N LEU A 350 3.51 -0.11 -13.09
CA LEU A 350 2.40 -1.04 -13.09
C LEU A 350 2.88 -2.33 -13.80
N ILE A 351 2.80 -3.45 -13.10
CA ILE A 351 3.21 -4.77 -13.61
C ILE A 351 1.98 -5.65 -13.70
N ASP A 352 1.64 -6.09 -14.91
CA ASP A 352 0.67 -7.16 -15.11
C ASP A 352 1.29 -8.50 -14.69
N LEU A 353 0.82 -9.06 -13.59
CA LEU A 353 1.36 -10.30 -13.03
C LEU A 353 1.04 -11.54 -13.87
N HIS A 354 0.13 -11.46 -14.83
CA HIS A 354 -0.14 -12.55 -15.76
C HIS A 354 0.81 -12.54 -16.96
N SER A 355 0.97 -11.37 -17.60
CA SER A 355 1.75 -11.26 -18.84
C SER A 355 3.18 -10.73 -18.65
N ASN A 356 3.52 -10.25 -17.44
CA ASN A 356 4.77 -9.54 -17.13
C ASN A 356 4.96 -8.24 -17.93
N LYS A 357 3.90 -7.65 -18.46
CA LYS A 357 3.98 -6.33 -19.09
C LYS A 357 4.16 -5.27 -18.02
N ILE A 358 5.04 -4.33 -18.30
CA ILE A 358 5.39 -3.24 -17.40
C ILE A 358 5.03 -1.92 -18.07
N TYR A 359 4.35 -1.05 -17.34
CA TYR A 359 4.05 0.32 -17.74
C TYR A 359 4.61 1.27 -16.69
N THR A 360 5.30 2.31 -17.17
CA THR A 360 5.84 3.36 -16.31
C THR A 360 5.07 4.65 -16.55
N ARG A 361 4.63 5.29 -15.47
CA ARG A 361 3.87 6.55 -15.50
C ARG A 361 4.42 7.54 -14.49
N THR A 362 4.20 8.82 -14.76
CA THR A 362 4.52 9.90 -13.81
C THR A 362 3.24 10.37 -13.12
N LEU A 363 3.31 10.50 -11.80
CA LEU A 363 2.29 11.16 -10.98
C LEU A 363 2.82 12.55 -10.63
N ALA A 364 2.28 13.59 -11.26
CA ALA A 364 2.67 14.96 -10.98
C ALA A 364 2.09 15.39 -9.62
N VAL A 365 2.97 15.74 -8.67
CA VAL A 365 2.61 16.27 -7.35
C VAL A 365 3.61 17.35 -7.00
N SER A 366 3.11 18.55 -6.69
CA SER A 366 3.97 19.67 -6.32
C SER A 366 4.63 19.45 -4.96
N ALA A 367 5.85 19.96 -4.78
CA ALA A 367 6.59 19.79 -3.52
C ALA A 367 5.86 20.43 -2.32
N ASP A 368 5.10 21.50 -2.54
CA ASP A 368 4.30 22.18 -1.52
C ASP A 368 3.06 21.40 -1.06
N GLU A 369 2.71 20.30 -1.76
CA GLU A 369 1.63 19.36 -1.38
C GLU A 369 2.17 18.12 -0.64
N LEU A 370 3.47 18.03 -0.39
CA LEU A 370 4.15 16.84 0.13
C LEU A 370 4.63 16.99 1.57
N VAL A 371 4.04 17.91 2.34
CA VAL A 371 4.32 18.00 3.79
C VAL A 371 3.91 16.70 4.48
N TYR A 372 2.78 16.13 4.05
CA TYR A 372 2.36 14.76 4.38
C TYR A 372 1.58 14.17 3.22
N ASN A 373 1.71 12.87 3.00
CA ASN A 373 0.91 12.18 2.01
C ASN A 373 0.58 10.75 2.44
N ALA A 374 -0.59 10.27 2.02
CA ALA A 374 -1.01 8.88 2.16
C ALA A 374 -1.67 8.43 0.85
N PHE A 375 -1.18 7.32 0.30
CA PHE A 375 -1.71 6.72 -0.93
C PHE A 375 -2.59 5.53 -0.59
N HIS A 376 -3.65 5.35 -1.35
CA HIS A 376 -4.50 4.16 -1.30
C HIS A 376 -4.78 3.66 -2.71
N LEU A 377 -4.57 2.35 -2.93
CA LEU A 377 -4.94 1.64 -4.15
C LEU A 377 -6.19 0.82 -3.85
N SER A 378 -7.29 1.15 -4.54
CA SER A 378 -8.51 0.35 -4.43
C SER A 378 -8.39 -0.98 -5.17
N SER A 379 -9.21 -1.96 -4.81
CA SER A 379 -9.22 -3.29 -5.44
C SER A 379 -9.52 -3.24 -6.94
N ASP A 380 -10.28 -2.24 -7.39
CA ASP A 380 -10.61 -1.98 -8.79
C ASP A 380 -9.54 -1.16 -9.54
N GLY A 381 -8.43 -0.82 -8.89
CA GLY A 381 -7.26 -0.23 -9.52
C GLY A 381 -7.28 1.28 -9.64
N ILE A 382 -8.06 1.99 -8.83
CA ILE A 382 -7.98 3.45 -8.71
C ILE A 382 -6.95 3.81 -7.65
N LEU A 383 -5.98 4.63 -8.00
CA LEU A 383 -5.01 5.18 -7.07
C LEU A 383 -5.52 6.52 -6.53
N SER A 384 -5.70 6.61 -5.23
CA SER A 384 -6.10 7.83 -4.53
C SER A 384 -4.99 8.33 -3.62
N ALA A 385 -4.97 9.62 -3.33
CA ALA A 385 -4.04 10.18 -2.34
C ALA A 385 -4.67 11.31 -1.51
N LEU A 386 -4.29 11.32 -0.25
CA LEU A 386 -4.34 12.48 0.63
C LEU A 386 -3.00 13.21 0.48
N LEU A 387 -3.03 14.43 -0.04
CA LEU A 387 -1.86 15.29 -0.21
C LEU A 387 -2.03 16.51 0.69
N ALA A 388 -1.16 16.67 1.66
CA ALA A 388 -1.23 17.74 2.63
C ALA A 388 -0.16 18.79 2.38
N GLY A 389 -0.57 19.99 2.08
CA GLY A 389 0.27 21.18 2.03
C GLY A 389 0.20 22.01 3.31
N ASP A 390 0.72 23.23 3.28
CA ASP A 390 0.81 24.09 4.46
C ASP A 390 -0.57 24.58 4.96
N LYS A 391 -1.57 24.69 4.10
CA LYS A 391 -2.86 25.36 4.41
C LYS A 391 -4.06 24.42 4.46
N GLN A 392 -4.02 23.36 3.70
CA GLN A 392 -5.11 22.38 3.58
C GLN A 392 -4.59 21.05 3.03
N ALA A 393 -5.37 20.02 3.24
CA ALA A 393 -5.18 18.74 2.58
C ALA A 393 -6.07 18.65 1.34
N SER A 394 -5.59 17.99 0.29
CA SER A 394 -6.32 17.73 -0.94
C SER A 394 -6.49 16.23 -1.15
N ILE A 395 -7.69 15.81 -1.55
CA ILE A 395 -7.96 14.46 -2.01
C ILE A 395 -7.95 14.46 -3.52
N VAL A 396 -7.13 13.58 -4.07
CA VAL A 396 -6.96 13.42 -5.51
C VAL A 396 -7.00 11.96 -5.88
N TRP A 397 -7.26 11.66 -7.15
CA TRP A 397 -7.06 10.33 -7.68
C TRP A 397 -6.46 10.33 -9.08
N TRP A 398 -5.91 9.17 -9.46
CA TRP A 398 -5.48 8.84 -10.81
C TRP A 398 -6.22 7.58 -11.26
N LYS A 399 -6.89 7.64 -12.41
CA LYS A 399 -7.63 6.50 -12.98
C LYS A 399 -6.68 5.46 -13.56
N THR A 400 -5.90 4.80 -12.72
CA THR A 400 -4.99 3.73 -13.11
C THR A 400 -5.73 2.50 -13.63
N ASN A 401 -7.00 2.32 -13.24
CA ASN A 401 -7.90 1.29 -13.76
C ASN A 401 -8.08 1.34 -15.29
N ALA A 402 -7.90 2.47 -15.93
CA ALA A 402 -7.90 2.58 -17.40
C ALA A 402 -6.74 1.78 -18.05
N ILE A 403 -5.63 1.58 -17.33
CA ILE A 403 -4.48 0.77 -17.79
C ILE A 403 -4.66 -0.68 -17.36
N THR A 404 -5.12 -0.90 -16.14
CA THR A 404 -5.24 -2.24 -15.54
C THR A 404 -6.46 -3.02 -16.04
N GLY A 405 -7.33 -2.39 -16.84
CA GLY A 405 -8.43 -3.08 -17.51
C GLY A 405 -9.62 -3.47 -16.61
N VAL A 406 -9.72 -2.90 -15.41
CA VAL A 406 -10.91 -3.06 -14.57
C VAL A 406 -11.95 -2.03 -15.00
N SER A 407 -12.59 -2.26 -16.13
CA SER A 407 -13.83 -1.56 -16.46
C SER A 407 -14.97 -2.29 -15.76
N LYS A 408 -15.57 -1.72 -14.73
CA LYS A 408 -16.95 -2.08 -14.37
C LYS A 408 -17.77 -1.71 -15.60
N ASN A 409 -18.41 -2.68 -16.24
CA ASN A 409 -19.42 -2.40 -17.26
C ASN A 409 -20.44 -1.42 -16.65
N GLU A 410 -20.49 -0.22 -17.22
CA GLU A 410 -21.53 0.76 -16.94
C GLU A 410 -22.91 0.21 -17.30
#